data_67bebe2b9dd3d5719d77d254b01f3677
#
_entry.id   67bebe2b9dd3d5719d77d254b01f3677
#
_cell.length_a   1.000
_cell.length_b   1.000
_cell.length_c   1.000
_cell.angle_alpha   90.00
_cell.angle_beta   90.00
_cell.angle_gamma   90.00
#
_symmetry.space_group_name_H-M   'P 1'
#
loop_
_entity.id
_entity.type
_entity.pdbx_description
1 polymer ?
#
loop_
_entity_poly.entity_id
_entity_poly.type
_entity_poly.pdbx_seq_one_letter_code
_entity_poly.pdbx_strand_id
1 'polypeptide(L)'
;MLVFSLVIVTNDFEVRVGARTLLTAPKQQLRVQPGDRIGLVGRNGAGKTTTMRILAGETEPYGGSVTRSGEIGYLPQDSREGNLEQTARDRVLSARGLDTIMRNMDRQQEIMETTEDPRRRDQAIKKYARLEERYHSLGGYEGNAEAAQICDTLGLPARVLDQPLKTLSGGQRRRVELAQILFAASAGSGKSTTTLLLDEPTNHLDADSIMWLREFLAKHEGGLVLISHDVKLLAAVCNKIWFLDAVRAEVDVYNMGYRRYLEARAADEARRRRERANAEKKAAALKEQAARFGAKATKAAAAKQMLARADRLVGSADKVRQKDRVAHISFPTPAPCGKTPLQATGLTKTYGSLEVFAGVDLAVDKQSRVVVLGFNGAGKTTLLRLLAGEEHTDGAGGIVTGHGLKIGYFAQEHNTIDPNKTVWENTIAACPDAVEQDLRGLLGAFLFSGEQLQQPAGTLSGGEKTRLALAALVSSRANVLLLDEPTNNLDPISREQVLQALRTYTGAVVLVTHDPGAVRALEP
;
A
#
# COMPACT_ATOMS: atom_id res chain seq x y z
N MET A 1 40.99 2.31 -2.91
CA MET A 1 39.86 2.49 -3.84
C MET A 1 38.72 1.63 -3.33
N LEU A 2 37.81 2.20 -2.55
CA LEU A 2 36.61 1.49 -2.06
C LEU A 2 35.75 1.19 -3.28
N VAL A 3 35.71 -0.07 -3.71
CA VAL A 3 34.75 -0.55 -4.70
C VAL A 3 33.42 -0.56 -3.98
N PHE A 4 32.62 0.50 -4.13
CA PHE A 4 31.22 0.49 -3.70
C PHE A 4 30.52 -0.62 -4.49
N SER A 5 30.20 -1.69 -3.83
CA SER A 5 29.44 -2.81 -4.39
C SER A 5 28.06 -2.27 -4.75
N LEU A 6 27.81 -2.08 -6.05
CA LEU A 6 26.49 -1.73 -6.58
C LEU A 6 25.56 -2.92 -6.33
N VAL A 7 24.48 -2.72 -5.59
CA VAL A 7 23.58 -3.81 -5.20
C VAL A 7 22.51 -4.05 -6.26
N ILE A 8 21.89 -2.98 -6.79
CA ILE A 8 20.93 -3.09 -7.89
C ILE A 8 21.30 -2.05 -8.96
N VAL A 9 21.39 -2.48 -10.21
CA VAL A 9 21.66 -1.61 -11.36
C VAL A 9 20.73 -1.98 -12.50
N THR A 10 20.07 -1.00 -13.08
CA THR A 10 19.23 -1.18 -14.27
C THR A 10 19.92 -0.63 -15.51
N ASN A 11 19.80 -1.31 -16.66
CA ASN A 11 20.28 -0.84 -17.96
C ASN A 11 19.15 -0.88 -18.96
N ASP A 12 18.91 0.22 -19.68
CA ASP A 12 17.85 0.36 -20.71
C ASP A 12 16.48 -0.12 -20.24
N PHE A 13 16.16 0.19 -19.01
CA PHE A 13 15.07 -0.38 -18.24
C PHE A 13 13.71 0.05 -18.77
N GLU A 14 12.87 -0.93 -19.12
CA GLU A 14 11.50 -0.71 -19.57
C GLU A 14 10.51 -1.60 -18.80
N VAL A 15 9.43 -0.97 -18.32
CA VAL A 15 8.32 -1.63 -17.60
C VAL A 15 7.04 -1.47 -18.40
N ARG A 16 6.36 -2.60 -18.71
CA ARG A 16 5.04 -2.62 -19.33
C ARG A 16 4.05 -3.48 -18.55
N VAL A 17 2.78 -3.15 -18.69
CA VAL A 17 1.66 -3.98 -18.22
C VAL A 17 0.67 -4.10 -19.39
N GLY A 18 0.56 -5.29 -19.96
CA GLY A 18 -0.16 -5.51 -21.22
C GLY A 18 0.45 -4.68 -22.35
N ALA A 19 -0.37 -3.94 -23.06
CA ALA A 19 0.07 -3.06 -24.15
C ALA A 19 0.58 -1.69 -23.68
N ARG A 20 0.43 -1.36 -22.39
CA ARG A 20 0.77 -0.04 -21.84
C ARG A 20 2.19 0.00 -21.31
N THR A 21 3.01 0.90 -21.84
CA THR A 21 4.31 1.25 -21.27
C THR A 21 4.10 2.12 -20.04
N LEU A 22 4.60 1.66 -18.89
CA LEU A 22 4.53 2.39 -17.62
C LEU A 22 5.78 3.21 -17.36
N LEU A 23 6.92 2.70 -17.81
CA LEU A 23 8.22 3.31 -17.55
C LEU A 23 9.22 2.97 -18.63
N THR A 24 9.99 3.96 -19.09
CA THR A 24 11.18 3.78 -19.91
C THR A 24 12.33 4.62 -19.33
N ALA A 25 13.50 4.00 -19.16
CA ALA A 25 14.72 4.68 -18.73
C ALA A 25 15.91 4.32 -19.65
N PRO A 26 15.83 4.62 -20.97
CA PRO A 26 16.80 4.12 -21.95
C PRO A 26 18.18 4.79 -21.84
N LYS A 27 18.30 5.91 -21.14
CA LYS A 27 19.57 6.67 -20.99
C LYS A 27 20.00 6.84 -19.54
N GLN A 28 19.15 6.41 -18.62
CA GLN A 28 19.38 6.62 -17.20
C GLN A 28 19.44 5.28 -16.48
N GLN A 29 20.60 4.99 -15.89
CA GLN A 29 20.74 3.84 -15.01
C GLN A 29 20.16 4.19 -13.64
N LEU A 30 19.19 3.42 -13.18
CA LEU A 30 18.76 3.46 -11.80
C LEU A 30 19.72 2.59 -10.98
N ARG A 31 20.24 3.14 -9.91
CA ARG A 31 21.25 2.48 -9.08
C ARG A 31 20.84 2.57 -7.62
N VAL A 32 20.91 1.44 -6.93
CA VAL A 32 20.76 1.35 -5.48
C VAL A 32 22.09 0.92 -4.90
N GLN A 33 22.63 1.71 -4.00
CA GLN A 33 23.90 1.47 -3.32
C GLN A 33 23.68 1.36 -1.81
N PRO A 34 24.58 0.75 -1.06
CA PRO A 34 24.55 0.83 0.41
C PRO A 34 24.48 2.29 0.87
N GLY A 35 23.61 2.56 1.84
CA GLY A 35 23.32 3.91 2.34
C GLY A 35 22.35 4.74 1.49
N ASP A 36 21.95 4.26 0.30
CA ASP A 36 20.87 4.88 -0.47
C ASP A 36 19.53 4.55 0.18
N ARG A 37 18.77 5.56 0.52
CA ARG A 37 17.39 5.45 1.01
C ARG A 37 16.47 6.17 0.04
N ILE A 38 15.92 5.39 -0.89
CA ILE A 38 15.21 5.87 -2.06
C ILE A 38 13.71 5.80 -1.80
N GLY A 39 13.02 6.94 -1.90
CA GLY A 39 11.56 6.96 -1.95
C GLY A 39 11.09 6.82 -3.40
N LEU A 40 10.37 5.74 -3.71
CA LEU A 40 9.74 5.52 -5.01
C LEU A 40 8.35 6.12 -4.99
N VAL A 41 8.19 7.29 -5.58
CA VAL A 41 6.95 8.07 -5.54
C VAL A 41 6.35 8.25 -6.93
N GLY A 42 5.04 8.40 -6.98
CA GLY A 42 4.28 8.55 -8.22
C GLY A 42 2.80 8.30 -7.98
N ARG A 43 1.97 8.56 -8.98
CA ARG A 43 0.52 8.32 -8.88
C ARG A 43 0.21 6.82 -8.75
N ASN A 44 -1.01 6.52 -8.27
CA ASN A 44 -1.53 5.17 -8.36
C ASN A 44 -1.64 4.76 -9.84
N GLY A 45 -1.24 3.52 -10.14
CA GLY A 45 -1.14 3.04 -11.52
C GLY A 45 0.09 3.55 -12.31
N ALA A 46 1.05 4.26 -11.69
CA ALA A 46 2.31 4.68 -12.34
C ALA A 46 3.33 3.54 -12.47
N GLY A 47 3.03 2.35 -11.95
CA GLY A 47 3.93 1.20 -12.04
C GLY A 47 4.91 1.05 -10.87
N LYS A 48 4.66 1.71 -9.72
CA LYS A 48 5.53 1.62 -8.53
C LYS A 48 5.75 0.17 -8.09
N THR A 49 4.67 -0.55 -7.77
CA THR A 49 4.71 -1.96 -7.35
C THR A 49 5.33 -2.87 -8.42
N THR A 50 4.98 -2.66 -9.71
CA THR A 50 5.57 -3.43 -10.82
C THR A 50 7.08 -3.21 -10.90
N THR A 51 7.54 -1.96 -10.80
CA THR A 51 8.97 -1.62 -10.75
C THR A 51 9.65 -2.31 -9.57
N MET A 52 9.02 -2.29 -8.40
CA MET A 52 9.55 -2.93 -7.19
C MET A 52 9.71 -4.44 -7.38
N ARG A 53 8.69 -5.12 -7.94
CA ARG A 53 8.74 -6.56 -8.25
C ARG A 53 9.85 -6.93 -9.22
N ILE A 54 10.08 -6.09 -10.23
CA ILE A 54 11.19 -6.28 -11.16
C ILE A 54 12.53 -6.07 -10.46
N LEU A 55 12.69 -5.03 -9.63
CA LEU A 55 13.93 -4.81 -8.85
C LEU A 55 14.18 -5.97 -7.88
N ALA A 56 13.14 -6.56 -7.30
CA ALA A 56 13.23 -7.74 -6.44
C ALA A 56 13.58 -9.03 -7.17
N GLY A 57 13.38 -9.09 -8.49
CA GLY A 57 13.59 -10.30 -9.29
C GLY A 57 12.42 -11.26 -9.36
N GLU A 58 11.22 -10.82 -8.95
CA GLU A 58 9.99 -11.63 -9.08
C GLU A 58 9.46 -11.67 -10.51
N THR A 59 9.72 -10.61 -11.27
CA THR A 59 9.33 -10.51 -12.69
C THR A 59 10.47 -9.91 -13.48
N GLU A 60 10.57 -10.31 -14.76
CA GLU A 60 11.56 -9.75 -15.68
C GLU A 60 11.08 -8.40 -16.25
N PRO A 61 12.01 -7.47 -16.54
CA PRO A 61 11.68 -6.23 -17.25
C PRO A 61 11.23 -6.54 -18.69
N TYR A 62 10.37 -5.72 -19.28
CA TYR A 62 9.98 -5.87 -20.67
C TYR A 62 11.15 -5.59 -21.63
N GLY A 63 12.00 -4.65 -21.28
CA GLY A 63 13.23 -4.31 -22.01
C GLY A 63 14.35 -3.96 -21.06
N GLY A 64 15.59 -4.15 -21.54
CA GLY A 64 16.79 -3.92 -20.75
C GLY A 64 17.12 -5.05 -19.78
N SER A 65 17.88 -4.74 -18.74
CA SER A 65 18.30 -5.71 -17.74
C SER A 65 18.42 -5.10 -16.34
N VAL A 66 18.30 -5.96 -15.33
CA VAL A 66 18.50 -5.60 -13.92
C VAL A 66 19.54 -6.54 -13.32
N THR A 67 20.69 -5.98 -12.96
CA THR A 67 21.74 -6.71 -12.26
C THR A 67 21.56 -6.53 -10.76
N ARG A 68 21.62 -7.63 -10.00
CA ARG A 68 21.46 -7.68 -8.55
C ARG A 68 22.68 -8.33 -7.93
N SER A 69 23.16 -7.78 -6.83
CA SER A 69 24.24 -8.36 -6.03
C SER A 69 23.93 -8.24 -4.55
N GLY A 70 24.27 -9.28 -3.78
CA GLY A 70 23.93 -9.36 -2.36
C GLY A 70 22.51 -9.86 -2.08
N GLU A 71 22.13 -9.79 -0.82
CA GLU A 71 20.79 -10.21 -0.37
C GLU A 71 19.75 -9.10 -0.53
N ILE A 72 18.55 -9.48 -0.96
CA ILE A 72 17.43 -8.56 -1.13
C ILE A 72 16.27 -9.04 -0.26
N GLY A 73 15.86 -8.20 0.68
CA GLY A 73 14.62 -8.36 1.44
C GLY A 73 13.48 -7.61 0.75
N TYR A 74 12.49 -8.34 0.24
CA TYR A 74 11.37 -7.72 -0.45
C TYR A 74 10.05 -7.96 0.27
N LEU A 75 9.37 -6.88 0.65
CA LEU A 75 8.01 -6.86 1.16
C LEU A 75 7.06 -6.41 0.03
N PRO A 76 6.29 -7.31 -0.61
CA PRO A 76 5.30 -6.96 -1.63
C PRO A 76 4.08 -6.28 -0.99
N GLN A 77 3.23 -5.64 -1.77
CA GLN A 77 2.00 -5.00 -1.28
C GLN A 77 1.00 -6.02 -0.71
N ASP A 78 0.85 -7.18 -1.35
CA ASP A 78 -0.02 -8.26 -0.90
C ASP A 78 0.81 -9.37 -0.25
N SER A 79 0.26 -10.02 0.79
CA SER A 79 0.92 -11.13 1.47
C SER A 79 1.18 -12.30 0.53
N ARG A 80 2.37 -12.89 0.63
CA ARG A 80 2.71 -14.08 -0.15
C ARG A 80 2.00 -15.31 0.38
N GLU A 81 1.54 -16.15 -0.52
CA GLU A 81 1.12 -17.50 -0.20
C GLU A 81 2.39 -18.33 0.10
N GLY A 82 2.70 -18.49 1.38
CA GLY A 82 3.77 -19.35 1.87
C GLY A 82 3.23 -20.61 2.53
N ASN A 83 4.09 -21.38 3.21
CA ASN A 83 3.64 -22.49 4.04
C ASN A 83 2.83 -21.97 5.24
N LEU A 84 1.50 -22.02 5.12
CA LEU A 84 0.56 -21.52 6.11
C LEU A 84 0.50 -22.38 7.40
N GLU A 85 1.04 -23.60 7.39
CA GLU A 85 1.14 -24.49 8.56
C GLU A 85 2.32 -24.12 9.48
N GLN A 86 3.27 -23.32 8.97
CA GLN A 86 4.42 -22.86 9.74
C GLN A 86 3.98 -21.84 10.80
N THR A 87 4.62 -21.88 11.98
CA THR A 87 4.36 -20.87 13.01
C THR A 87 4.92 -19.50 12.61
N ALA A 88 4.38 -18.43 13.21
CA ALA A 88 4.90 -17.09 12.97
C ALA A 88 6.38 -16.97 13.39
N ARG A 89 6.77 -17.60 14.51
CA ARG A 89 8.16 -17.67 14.99
C ARG A 89 9.07 -18.32 13.96
N ASP A 90 8.72 -19.52 13.50
CA ASP A 90 9.52 -20.24 12.49
C ASP A 90 9.66 -19.42 11.20
N ARG A 91 8.60 -18.73 10.81
CA ARG A 91 8.63 -17.85 9.63
C ARG A 91 9.65 -16.73 9.77
N VAL A 92 9.72 -16.07 10.92
CA VAL A 92 10.70 -15.00 11.16
C VAL A 92 12.12 -15.58 11.22
N LEU A 93 12.32 -16.65 11.98
CA LEU A 93 13.62 -17.32 12.15
C LEU A 93 14.16 -17.92 10.84
N SER A 94 13.28 -18.29 9.90
CA SER A 94 13.67 -18.81 8.59
C SER A 94 14.49 -17.83 7.76
N ALA A 95 14.37 -16.53 8.03
CA ALA A 95 15.16 -15.50 7.36
C ALA A 95 16.68 -15.66 7.51
N ARG A 96 17.12 -16.30 8.60
CA ARG A 96 18.53 -16.65 8.85
C ARG A 96 18.77 -18.16 8.87
N GLY A 97 17.76 -18.96 8.48
CA GLY A 97 17.82 -20.42 8.48
C GLY A 97 17.87 -21.07 9.87
N LEU A 98 17.56 -20.31 10.92
CA LEU A 98 17.58 -20.79 12.31
C LEU A 98 16.47 -21.80 12.58
N ASP A 99 15.29 -21.63 11.99
CA ASP A 99 14.16 -22.55 12.06
C ASP A 99 14.51 -23.98 11.61
N THR A 100 15.27 -24.09 10.53
CA THR A 100 15.69 -25.37 9.98
C THR A 100 16.72 -26.05 10.88
N ILE A 101 17.64 -25.28 11.46
CA ILE A 101 18.64 -25.80 12.39
C ILE A 101 17.93 -26.28 13.66
N MET A 102 17.02 -25.48 14.23
CA MET A 102 16.25 -25.87 15.42
C MET A 102 15.47 -27.17 15.19
N ARG A 103 14.69 -27.27 14.13
CA ARG A 103 13.95 -28.50 13.79
C ARG A 103 14.85 -29.73 13.62
N ASN A 104 16.05 -29.55 13.07
CA ASN A 104 17.01 -30.64 12.96
C ASN A 104 17.62 -31.00 14.32
N MET A 105 17.82 -30.03 15.22
CA MET A 105 18.27 -30.29 16.60
C MET A 105 17.21 -31.09 17.36
N ASP A 106 15.95 -30.64 17.33
CA ASP A 106 14.81 -31.33 17.97
C ASP A 106 14.70 -32.78 17.48
N ARG A 107 14.83 -32.99 16.17
CA ARG A 107 14.81 -34.34 15.60
C ARG A 107 15.98 -35.21 16.06
N GLN A 108 17.19 -34.65 16.22
CA GLN A 108 18.30 -35.41 16.75
C GLN A 108 18.10 -35.71 18.24
N GLN A 109 17.55 -34.79 19.00
CA GLN A 109 17.21 -35.00 20.40
C GLN A 109 16.18 -36.11 20.57
N GLU A 110 15.10 -36.11 19.79
CA GLU A 110 14.10 -37.17 19.79
C GLU A 110 14.74 -38.54 19.50
N ILE A 111 15.67 -38.61 18.53
CA ILE A 111 16.41 -39.84 18.23
C ILE A 111 17.27 -40.25 19.43
N MET A 112 17.92 -39.32 20.13
CA MET A 112 18.74 -39.61 21.30
C MET A 112 17.91 -40.17 22.48
N GLU A 113 16.68 -39.71 22.63
CA GLU A 113 15.75 -40.10 23.69
C GLU A 113 15.05 -41.43 23.39
N THR A 114 14.71 -41.68 22.11
CA THR A 114 13.84 -42.82 21.73
C THR A 114 14.61 -44.05 21.23
N THR A 115 15.88 -43.91 20.79
CA THR A 115 16.61 -45.05 20.19
C THR A 115 17.27 -45.93 21.24
N GLU A 116 17.09 -47.24 21.13
CA GLU A 116 17.80 -48.26 21.93
C GLU A 116 19.17 -48.63 21.33
N ASP A 117 19.43 -48.31 20.05
CA ASP A 117 20.71 -48.60 19.37
C ASP A 117 21.80 -47.62 19.80
N PRO A 118 22.86 -48.06 20.49
CA PRO A 118 23.94 -47.18 20.94
C PRO A 118 24.66 -46.47 19.80
N ARG A 119 24.83 -47.14 18.64
CA ARG A 119 25.51 -46.52 17.47
C ARG A 119 24.68 -45.38 16.87
N ARG A 120 23.39 -45.59 16.79
CA ARG A 120 22.46 -44.56 16.28
C ARG A 120 22.35 -43.38 17.25
N ARG A 121 22.38 -43.63 18.56
CA ARG A 121 22.43 -42.61 19.61
C ARG A 121 23.71 -41.79 19.50
N ASP A 122 24.89 -42.42 19.38
CA ASP A 122 26.18 -41.71 19.21
C ASP A 122 26.21 -40.85 17.94
N GLN A 123 25.64 -41.33 16.85
CA GLN A 123 25.53 -40.54 15.63
C GLN A 123 24.61 -39.30 15.80
N ALA A 124 23.50 -39.46 16.52
CA ALA A 124 22.58 -38.35 16.81
C ALA A 124 23.26 -37.30 17.70
N ILE A 125 24.00 -37.70 18.73
CA ILE A 125 24.78 -36.80 19.59
C ILE A 125 25.78 -35.98 18.77
N LYS A 126 26.56 -36.62 17.89
CA LYS A 126 27.53 -35.93 17.04
C LYS A 126 26.87 -34.95 16.07
N LYS A 127 25.70 -35.30 15.51
CA LYS A 127 24.94 -34.42 14.64
C LYS A 127 24.37 -33.25 15.42
N TYR A 128 23.80 -33.48 16.59
CA TYR A 128 23.27 -32.45 17.46
C TYR A 128 24.36 -31.42 17.82
N ALA A 129 25.53 -31.88 18.28
CA ALA A 129 26.63 -30.99 18.63
C ALA A 129 27.08 -30.10 17.45
N ARG A 130 27.12 -30.63 16.21
CA ARG A 130 27.44 -29.83 15.03
C ARG A 130 26.36 -28.82 14.69
N LEU A 131 25.09 -29.16 14.87
CA LEU A 131 23.97 -28.28 14.67
C LEU A 131 23.96 -27.18 15.72
N GLU A 132 24.23 -27.51 16.98
CA GLU A 132 24.33 -26.56 18.09
C GLU A 132 25.48 -25.57 17.88
N GLU A 133 26.66 -26.03 17.47
CA GLU A 133 27.78 -25.17 17.12
C GLU A 133 27.41 -24.18 15.98
N ARG A 134 26.72 -24.70 14.95
CA ARG A 134 26.25 -23.88 13.84
C ARG A 134 25.17 -22.91 14.29
N TYR A 135 24.22 -23.32 15.14
CA TYR A 135 23.20 -22.46 15.71
C TYR A 135 23.82 -21.32 16.52
N HIS A 136 24.81 -21.67 17.36
CA HIS A 136 25.55 -20.68 18.14
C HIS A 136 26.34 -19.70 17.25
N SER A 137 27.03 -20.22 16.20
CA SER A 137 27.81 -19.37 15.27
C SER A 137 26.94 -18.39 14.47
N LEU A 138 25.66 -18.68 14.28
CA LEU A 138 24.67 -17.81 13.65
C LEU A 138 23.95 -16.89 14.66
N GLY A 139 24.38 -16.88 15.94
CA GLY A 139 23.75 -16.09 16.99
C GLY A 139 22.32 -16.56 17.32
N GLY A 140 22.05 -17.87 17.23
CA GLY A 140 20.70 -18.41 17.29
C GLY A 140 19.93 -18.10 18.58
N TYR A 141 20.61 -18.12 19.75
CA TYR A 141 19.98 -17.77 21.03
C TYR A 141 19.61 -16.30 21.09
N GLU A 142 20.53 -15.41 20.68
CA GLU A 142 20.30 -13.96 20.59
C GLU A 142 19.28 -13.65 19.51
N GLY A 143 19.36 -14.35 18.37
CA GLY A 143 18.43 -14.19 17.25
C GLY A 143 16.99 -14.54 17.59
N ASN A 144 16.75 -15.53 18.45
CA ASN A 144 15.38 -15.84 18.89
C ASN A 144 14.81 -14.70 19.75
N ALA A 145 15.62 -14.14 20.65
CA ALA A 145 15.21 -12.98 21.46
C ALA A 145 15.00 -11.73 20.59
N GLU A 146 15.90 -11.47 19.63
CA GLU A 146 15.81 -10.37 18.67
C GLU A 146 14.54 -10.50 17.80
N ALA A 147 14.26 -11.69 17.26
CA ALA A 147 13.06 -11.94 16.48
C ALA A 147 11.78 -11.69 17.30
N ALA A 148 11.74 -12.14 18.55
CA ALA A 148 10.63 -11.89 19.45
C ALA A 148 10.46 -10.39 19.75
N GLN A 149 11.55 -9.66 19.96
CA GLN A 149 11.52 -8.21 20.21
C GLN A 149 11.01 -7.44 18.98
N ILE A 150 11.48 -7.79 17.77
CA ILE A 150 10.99 -7.17 16.51
C ILE A 150 9.48 -7.41 16.37
N CYS A 151 9.04 -8.65 16.62
CA CYS A 151 7.62 -8.99 16.54
C CYS A 151 6.77 -8.22 17.56
N ASP A 152 7.21 -8.13 18.81
CA ASP A 152 6.52 -7.38 19.86
C ASP A 152 6.40 -5.89 19.50
N THR A 153 7.48 -5.30 19.00
CA THR A 153 7.49 -3.90 18.56
C THR A 153 6.57 -3.66 17.35
N LEU A 154 6.37 -4.66 16.50
CA LEU A 154 5.38 -4.60 15.41
C LEU A 154 3.96 -4.95 15.88
N GLY A 155 3.71 -5.03 17.18
CA GLY A 155 2.40 -5.32 17.76
C GLY A 155 1.94 -6.76 17.56
N LEU A 156 2.88 -7.72 17.49
CA LEU A 156 2.62 -9.16 17.48
C LEU A 156 2.93 -9.72 18.88
N PRO A 157 1.92 -9.93 19.73
CA PRO A 157 2.14 -10.45 21.10
C PRO A 157 2.70 -11.87 21.06
N ALA A 158 3.45 -12.25 22.11
CA ALA A 158 4.15 -13.54 22.20
C ALA A 158 3.26 -14.75 21.88
N ARG A 159 1.98 -14.72 22.31
CA ARG A 159 0.99 -15.78 22.01
C ARG A 159 0.74 -16.03 20.52
N VAL A 160 0.98 -15.02 19.68
CA VAL A 160 0.77 -15.11 18.21
C VAL A 160 1.96 -15.81 17.55
N LEU A 161 3.15 -15.74 18.17
CA LEU A 161 4.37 -16.28 17.58
C LEU A 161 4.33 -17.80 17.41
N ASP A 162 3.64 -18.49 18.30
CA ASP A 162 3.54 -19.95 18.31
C ASP A 162 2.30 -20.46 17.54
N GLN A 163 1.53 -19.55 16.94
CA GLN A 163 0.36 -19.90 16.13
C GLN A 163 0.75 -20.15 14.66
N PRO A 164 0.08 -21.11 13.98
CA PRO A 164 0.22 -21.30 12.54
C PRO A 164 -0.25 -20.08 11.76
N LEU A 165 0.44 -19.73 10.68
CA LEU A 165 0.12 -18.56 9.86
C LEU A 165 -1.31 -18.57 9.32
N LYS A 166 -1.90 -19.75 9.09
CA LYS A 166 -3.30 -19.88 8.63
C LYS A 166 -4.33 -19.31 9.62
N THR A 167 -4.02 -19.31 10.91
CA THR A 167 -4.93 -18.80 11.96
C THR A 167 -4.82 -17.30 12.17
N LEU A 168 -3.83 -16.66 11.57
CA LEU A 168 -3.58 -15.24 11.72
C LEU A 168 -4.44 -14.42 10.76
N SER A 169 -4.84 -13.21 11.20
CA SER A 169 -5.47 -12.23 10.30
C SER A 169 -4.50 -11.78 9.20
N GLY A 170 -5.04 -11.23 8.10
CA GLY A 170 -4.21 -10.68 7.01
C GLY A 170 -3.18 -9.66 7.51
N GLY A 171 -3.60 -8.75 8.39
CA GLY A 171 -2.71 -7.75 8.99
C GLY A 171 -1.63 -8.36 9.90
N GLN A 172 -1.94 -9.41 10.65
CA GLN A 172 -0.94 -10.13 11.45
C GLN A 172 0.07 -10.86 10.57
N ARG A 173 -0.39 -11.55 9.53
CA ARG A 173 0.50 -12.20 8.54
C ARG A 173 1.44 -11.20 7.89
N ARG A 174 0.91 -10.04 7.52
CA ARG A 174 1.71 -8.95 6.93
C ARG A 174 2.80 -8.45 7.87
N ARG A 175 2.49 -8.30 9.17
CA ARG A 175 3.47 -7.92 10.19
C ARG A 175 4.53 -8.99 10.43
N VAL A 176 4.17 -10.27 10.35
CA VAL A 176 5.14 -11.39 10.40
C VAL A 176 6.10 -11.35 9.20
N GLU A 177 5.61 -11.10 7.98
CA GLU A 177 6.46 -10.95 6.80
C GLU A 177 7.43 -9.76 6.94
N LEU A 178 6.93 -8.62 7.43
CA LEU A 178 7.79 -7.48 7.72
C LEU A 178 8.83 -7.83 8.78
N ALA A 179 8.43 -8.47 9.89
CA ALA A 179 9.36 -8.92 10.93
C ALA A 179 10.45 -9.84 10.37
N GLN A 180 10.10 -10.78 9.50
CA GLN A 180 11.05 -11.68 8.84
C GLN A 180 12.12 -10.90 8.06
N ILE A 181 11.69 -9.90 7.27
CA ILE A 181 12.60 -9.09 6.44
C ILE A 181 13.51 -8.21 7.30
N LEU A 182 12.95 -7.59 8.34
CA LEU A 182 13.72 -6.74 9.26
C LEU A 182 14.71 -7.58 10.09
N PHE A 183 14.31 -8.77 10.49
CA PHE A 183 15.20 -9.71 11.17
C PHE A 183 16.35 -10.18 10.28
N ALA A 184 16.10 -10.42 8.97
CA ALA A 184 17.18 -10.68 8.03
C ALA A 184 18.17 -9.50 7.95
N ALA A 185 17.63 -8.27 7.93
CA ALA A 185 18.42 -7.05 7.75
C ALA A 185 19.20 -6.62 9.00
N SER A 186 18.77 -7.04 10.20
CA SER A 186 19.44 -6.72 11.46
C SER A 186 20.62 -7.65 11.78
N ALA A 187 20.86 -8.72 11.00
CA ALA A 187 22.00 -9.63 11.14
C ALA A 187 23.34 -8.94 10.81
N GLY A 188 23.63 -7.87 11.50
CA GLY A 188 24.79 -7.02 11.25
C GLY A 188 26.01 -7.36 12.08
N SER A 189 26.76 -8.39 11.70
CA SER A 189 28.18 -8.45 12.09
C SER A 189 29.04 -9.08 11.00
N GLY A 190 29.13 -8.36 9.86
CA GLY A 190 30.16 -8.68 8.88
C GLY A 190 29.67 -8.99 7.47
N LYS A 191 29.82 -8.03 6.60
CA LYS A 191 30.06 -8.14 5.15
C LYS A 191 28.89 -8.19 4.15
N SER A 192 27.64 -8.41 4.53
CA SER A 192 26.54 -8.29 3.54
C SER A 192 25.44 -7.42 4.10
N THR A 193 25.36 -6.18 3.62
CA THR A 193 24.23 -5.30 3.93
C THR A 193 23.06 -5.70 3.04
N THR A 194 22.00 -6.25 3.61
CA THR A 194 20.76 -6.59 2.89
C THR A 194 20.14 -5.35 2.28
N THR A 195 19.77 -5.39 1.01
CA THR A 195 18.97 -4.31 0.39
C THR A 195 17.51 -4.54 0.64
N LEU A 196 16.84 -3.54 1.20
CA LEU A 196 15.42 -3.59 1.51
C LEU A 196 14.58 -2.96 0.39
N LEU A 197 13.60 -3.69 -0.09
CA LEU A 197 12.58 -3.23 -1.02
C LEU A 197 11.22 -3.34 -0.32
N LEU A 198 10.62 -2.22 0.10
CA LEU A 198 9.44 -2.22 0.94
C LEU A 198 8.28 -1.51 0.24
N ASP A 199 7.19 -2.24 -0.04
CA ASP A 199 5.97 -1.69 -0.64
C ASP A 199 4.88 -1.51 0.42
N GLU A 200 4.60 -0.24 0.79
CA GLU A 200 3.64 0.17 1.83
C GLU A 200 3.83 -0.57 3.18
N PRO A 201 5.02 -0.49 3.80
CA PRO A 201 5.30 -1.24 5.04
C PRO A 201 4.54 -0.70 6.25
N THR A 202 3.95 0.48 6.17
CA THR A 202 3.19 1.11 7.26
C THR A 202 1.75 0.63 7.34
N ASN A 203 1.25 -0.06 6.32
CA ASN A 203 -0.10 -0.59 6.33
C ASN A 203 -0.25 -1.62 7.45
N HIS A 204 -1.33 -1.52 8.20
CA HIS A 204 -1.66 -2.36 9.36
C HIS A 204 -0.75 -2.19 10.59
N LEU A 205 0.10 -1.16 10.62
CA LEU A 205 0.89 -0.78 11.80
C LEU A 205 0.19 0.33 12.58
N ASP A 206 0.32 0.29 13.91
CA ASP A 206 -0.07 1.39 14.78
C ASP A 206 1.01 2.49 14.83
N ALA A 207 0.71 3.58 15.52
CA ALA A 207 1.58 4.75 15.56
C ALA A 207 2.96 4.46 16.16
N ASP A 208 3.02 3.61 17.19
CA ASP A 208 4.27 3.26 17.89
C ASP A 208 5.14 2.35 17.00
N SER A 209 4.55 1.35 16.36
CA SER A 209 5.23 0.48 15.39
C SER A 209 5.76 1.28 14.19
N ILE A 210 5.00 2.27 13.68
CA ILE A 210 5.46 3.16 12.60
C ILE A 210 6.65 4.00 13.06
N MET A 211 6.62 4.51 14.29
CA MET A 211 7.71 5.32 14.84
C MET A 211 9.00 4.50 14.96
N TRP A 212 8.91 3.30 15.49
CA TRP A 212 10.04 2.37 15.56
C TRP A 212 10.57 1.98 14.17
N LEU A 213 9.68 1.61 13.24
CA LEU A 213 10.07 1.26 11.87
C LEU A 213 10.84 2.40 11.20
N ARG A 214 10.40 3.64 11.40
CA ARG A 214 11.09 4.84 10.89
C ARG A 214 12.50 4.95 11.42
N GLU A 215 12.70 4.72 12.74
CA GLU A 215 14.03 4.75 13.35
C GLU A 215 14.92 3.62 12.84
N PHE A 216 14.37 2.42 12.70
CA PHE A 216 15.08 1.26 12.15
C PHE A 216 15.57 1.55 10.72
N LEU A 217 14.67 2.00 9.83
CA LEU A 217 15.00 2.28 8.43
C LEU A 217 15.95 3.47 8.28
N ALA A 218 15.89 4.46 9.16
CA ALA A 218 16.83 5.59 9.17
C ALA A 218 18.26 5.18 9.55
N LYS A 219 18.43 4.12 10.35
CA LYS A 219 19.73 3.58 10.78
C LYS A 219 20.25 2.47 9.85
N HIS A 220 19.41 1.96 8.93
CA HIS A 220 19.80 0.88 8.04
C HIS A 220 20.94 1.30 7.10
N GLU A 221 22.03 0.52 7.10
CA GLU A 221 23.26 0.80 6.33
C GLU A 221 23.22 0.24 4.90
N GLY A 222 22.35 -0.73 4.63
CA GLY A 222 22.14 -1.28 3.30
C GLY A 222 21.41 -0.31 2.37
N GLY A 223 21.14 -0.77 1.14
CA GLY A 223 20.26 -0.06 0.22
C GLY A 223 18.80 -0.18 0.67
N LEU A 224 18.03 0.87 0.45
CA LEU A 224 16.58 0.87 0.72
C LEU A 224 15.83 1.51 -0.45
N VAL A 225 14.80 0.81 -0.94
CA VAL A 225 13.78 1.40 -1.82
C VAL A 225 12.43 1.27 -1.13
N LEU A 226 11.76 2.38 -0.93
CA LEU A 226 10.54 2.48 -0.14
C LEU A 226 9.41 3.10 -0.97
N ILE A 227 8.28 2.40 -1.07
CA ILE A 227 7.01 2.97 -1.49
C ILE A 227 6.19 3.20 -0.22
N SER A 228 5.73 4.43 -0.01
CA SER A 228 4.81 4.74 1.09
C SER A 228 3.98 5.98 0.79
N HIS A 229 2.76 6.00 1.34
CA HIS A 229 1.90 7.17 1.39
C HIS A 229 2.11 7.99 2.68
N ASP A 230 2.91 7.49 3.62
CA ASP A 230 3.28 8.23 4.83
C ASP A 230 4.39 9.24 4.53
N VAL A 231 3.97 10.51 4.39
CA VAL A 231 4.88 11.65 4.16
C VAL A 231 5.91 11.82 5.28
N LYS A 232 5.56 11.50 6.54
CA LYS A 232 6.47 11.62 7.68
C LYS A 232 7.57 10.57 7.60
N LEU A 233 7.22 9.34 7.21
CA LEU A 233 8.19 8.27 6.98
C LEU A 233 9.13 8.63 5.83
N LEU A 234 8.60 9.03 4.66
CA LEU A 234 9.43 9.43 3.51
C LEU A 234 10.37 10.60 3.86
N ALA A 235 9.87 11.61 4.58
CA ALA A 235 10.65 12.78 4.95
C ALA A 235 11.77 12.49 5.97
N ALA A 236 11.57 11.49 6.83
CA ALA A 236 12.54 11.12 7.86
C ALA A 236 13.61 10.14 7.34
N VAL A 237 13.24 9.25 6.42
CA VAL A 237 14.09 8.14 5.99
C VAL A 237 14.79 8.43 4.67
N CYS A 238 14.10 8.96 3.66
CA CYS A 238 14.62 9.02 2.29
C CYS A 238 15.63 10.15 2.09
N ASN A 239 16.76 9.81 1.46
CA ASN A 239 17.79 10.76 1.01
C ASN A 239 17.81 10.94 -0.52
N LYS A 240 17.09 10.09 -1.26
CA LYS A 240 16.88 10.16 -2.70
C LYS A 240 15.42 9.89 -3.04
N ILE A 241 14.94 10.47 -4.13
CA ILE A 241 13.57 10.23 -4.61
C ILE A 241 13.63 9.83 -6.09
N TRP A 242 12.93 8.75 -6.42
CA TRP A 242 12.61 8.36 -7.79
C TRP A 242 11.14 8.67 -8.03
N PHE A 243 10.90 9.65 -8.87
CA PHE A 243 9.54 10.03 -9.24
C PHE A 243 9.14 9.37 -10.56
N LEU A 244 8.13 8.50 -10.52
CA LEU A 244 7.56 7.86 -11.70
C LEU A 244 6.50 8.79 -12.31
N ASP A 245 6.81 9.33 -13.49
CA ASP A 245 5.89 10.17 -14.25
C ASP A 245 5.06 9.30 -15.22
N ALA A 246 3.83 8.97 -14.83
CA ALA A 246 2.93 8.15 -15.62
C ALA A 246 2.51 8.78 -16.96
N VAL A 247 2.68 10.09 -17.13
CA VAL A 247 2.32 10.82 -18.38
C VAL A 247 3.44 10.70 -19.41
N ARG A 248 4.69 10.81 -18.95
CA ARG A 248 5.87 10.70 -19.82
C ARG A 248 6.39 9.26 -19.92
N ALA A 249 5.94 8.38 -19.02
CA ALA A 249 6.47 7.05 -18.81
C ALA A 249 7.99 7.07 -18.51
N GLU A 250 8.45 8.02 -17.70
CA GLU A 250 9.86 8.25 -17.34
C GLU A 250 10.06 8.31 -15.83
N VAL A 251 11.32 8.14 -15.39
CA VAL A 251 11.72 8.36 -13.99
C VAL A 251 12.53 9.63 -13.88
N ASP A 252 12.10 10.55 -13.04
CA ASP A 252 12.91 11.68 -12.62
C ASP A 252 13.63 11.30 -11.30
N VAL A 253 14.96 11.39 -11.27
CA VAL A 253 15.78 11.08 -10.10
C VAL A 253 16.18 12.37 -9.39
N TYR A 254 15.83 12.49 -8.12
CA TYR A 254 16.18 13.60 -7.25
C TYR A 254 17.11 13.12 -6.13
N ASN A 255 18.36 13.57 -6.13
CA ASN A 255 19.36 13.26 -5.09
C ASN A 255 19.20 14.20 -3.88
N MET A 256 18.01 14.15 -3.28
CA MET A 256 17.66 15.00 -2.14
C MET A 256 16.53 14.37 -1.32
N GLY A 257 16.39 14.79 -0.05
CA GLY A 257 15.30 14.36 0.82
C GLY A 257 13.93 14.85 0.37
N TYR A 258 12.88 14.18 0.85
CA TYR A 258 11.50 14.32 0.39
C TYR A 258 10.96 15.77 0.41
N ARG A 259 11.26 16.56 1.44
CA ARG A 259 10.77 17.95 1.54
C ARG A 259 11.32 18.83 0.41
N ARG A 260 12.66 18.77 0.18
CA ARG A 260 13.31 19.53 -0.91
C ARG A 260 12.87 19.05 -2.29
N TYR A 261 12.61 17.75 -2.42
CA TYR A 261 12.04 17.18 -3.64
C TYR A 261 10.70 17.82 -4.02
N LEU A 262 9.78 18.05 -3.06
CA LEU A 262 8.49 18.68 -3.35
C LEU A 262 8.67 20.08 -3.95
N GLU A 263 9.58 20.87 -3.40
CA GLU A 263 9.90 22.22 -3.91
C GLU A 263 10.54 22.16 -5.31
N ALA A 264 11.56 21.31 -5.49
CA ALA A 264 12.25 21.12 -6.75
C ALA A 264 11.28 20.65 -7.85
N ARG A 265 10.39 19.71 -7.53
CA ARG A 265 9.38 19.21 -8.45
C ARG A 265 8.38 20.31 -8.85
N ALA A 266 7.90 21.11 -7.91
CA ALA A 266 7.00 22.23 -8.20
C ALA A 266 7.66 23.23 -9.15
N ALA A 267 8.95 23.55 -8.94
CA ALA A 267 9.72 24.40 -9.82
C ALA A 267 9.91 23.80 -11.23
N ASP A 268 10.22 22.50 -11.32
CA ASP A 268 10.35 21.79 -12.60
C ASP A 268 9.03 21.74 -13.37
N GLU A 269 7.91 21.47 -12.71
CA GLU A 269 6.58 21.51 -13.34
C GLU A 269 6.23 22.92 -13.84
N ALA A 270 6.55 23.95 -13.06
CA ALA A 270 6.32 25.35 -13.48
C ALA A 270 7.18 25.73 -14.69
N ARG A 271 8.47 25.31 -14.71
CA ARG A 271 9.38 25.49 -15.84
C ARG A 271 8.82 24.81 -17.10
N ARG A 272 8.50 23.52 -17.03
CA ARG A 272 7.96 22.73 -18.16
C ARG A 272 6.66 23.34 -18.71
N ARG A 273 5.76 23.84 -17.84
CA ARG A 273 4.55 24.55 -18.26
C ARG A 273 4.87 25.81 -19.06
N ARG A 274 5.85 26.60 -18.60
CA ARG A 274 6.29 27.81 -19.31
C ARG A 274 6.92 27.47 -20.66
N GLU A 275 7.79 26.48 -20.72
CA GLU A 275 8.45 26.01 -21.95
C GLU A 275 7.40 25.55 -22.98
N ARG A 276 6.40 24.77 -22.55
CA ARG A 276 5.32 24.34 -23.43
C ARG A 276 4.45 25.48 -23.91
N ALA A 277 4.02 26.37 -23.02
CA ALA A 277 3.23 27.55 -23.40
C ALA A 277 4.00 28.42 -24.42
N ASN A 278 5.31 28.58 -24.24
CA ASN A 278 6.15 29.29 -25.22
C ASN A 278 6.26 28.53 -26.55
N ALA A 279 6.38 27.21 -26.53
CA ALA A 279 6.41 26.38 -27.75
C ALA A 279 5.06 26.44 -28.50
N GLU A 280 3.95 26.33 -27.78
CA GLU A 280 2.60 26.46 -28.32
C GLU A 280 2.36 27.86 -28.94
N LYS A 281 2.78 28.93 -28.26
CA LYS A 281 2.70 30.32 -28.78
C LYS A 281 3.53 30.48 -30.06
N LYS A 282 4.76 29.96 -30.10
CA LYS A 282 5.61 29.99 -31.30
C LYS A 282 5.00 29.14 -32.44
N ALA A 283 4.44 27.99 -32.13
CA ALA A 283 3.79 27.14 -33.12
C ALA A 283 2.53 27.77 -33.68
N ALA A 284 1.71 28.45 -32.86
CA ALA A 284 0.54 29.19 -33.29
C ALA A 284 0.92 30.31 -34.27
N ALA A 285 1.96 31.09 -33.95
CA ALA A 285 2.46 32.14 -34.85
C ALA A 285 2.95 31.60 -36.20
N LEU A 286 3.67 30.44 -36.18
CA LEU A 286 4.09 29.79 -37.43
C LEU A 286 2.91 29.24 -38.23
N LYS A 287 1.87 28.68 -37.59
CA LYS A 287 0.64 28.23 -38.25
C LYS A 287 -0.13 29.38 -38.88
N GLU A 288 -0.25 30.52 -38.19
CA GLU A 288 -0.87 31.73 -38.71
C GLU A 288 -0.09 32.27 -39.94
N GLN A 289 1.24 32.33 -39.86
CA GLN A 289 2.08 32.74 -40.97
C GLN A 289 2.00 31.77 -42.15
N ALA A 290 1.95 30.47 -41.92
CA ALA A 290 1.74 29.45 -42.94
C ALA A 290 0.38 29.61 -43.64
N ALA A 291 -0.69 29.93 -42.90
CA ALA A 291 -2.02 30.18 -43.46
C ALA A 291 -2.02 31.39 -44.42
N ARG A 292 -1.32 32.47 -44.04
CA ARG A 292 -1.16 33.65 -44.92
C ARG A 292 -0.35 33.33 -46.19
N PHE A 293 0.64 32.41 -46.13
CA PHE A 293 1.41 32.01 -47.31
C PHE A 293 0.72 30.96 -48.17
N GLY A 294 -0.12 30.10 -47.57
CA GLY A 294 -0.86 29.05 -48.29
C GLY A 294 -1.86 29.59 -49.33
N ALA A 295 -2.25 30.86 -49.22
CA ALA A 295 -3.12 31.53 -50.21
C ALA A 295 -2.41 31.81 -51.55
N LYS A 296 -1.08 31.63 -51.68
CA LYS A 296 -0.30 31.88 -52.89
C LYS A 296 0.41 30.57 -53.35
N ALA A 297 0.08 30.07 -54.54
CA ALA A 297 0.61 28.83 -55.06
C ALA A 297 2.15 28.75 -55.05
N THR A 298 2.85 29.86 -55.28
CA THR A 298 4.32 29.97 -55.28
C THR A 298 4.95 29.80 -53.89
N LYS A 299 4.17 29.85 -52.80
CA LYS A 299 4.65 29.78 -51.42
C LYS A 299 4.17 28.55 -50.66
N ALA A 300 3.49 27.61 -51.32
CA ALA A 300 2.94 26.39 -50.70
C ALA A 300 4.01 25.50 -50.05
N ALA A 301 5.19 25.38 -50.65
CA ALA A 301 6.29 24.63 -50.08
C ALA A 301 6.80 25.23 -48.77
N ALA A 302 6.92 26.57 -48.69
CA ALA A 302 7.34 27.27 -47.49
C ALA A 302 6.28 27.17 -46.37
N ALA A 303 4.99 27.25 -46.71
CA ALA A 303 3.89 27.04 -45.76
C ALA A 303 3.94 25.61 -45.17
N LYS A 304 4.18 24.57 -45.97
CA LYS A 304 4.32 23.18 -45.51
C LYS A 304 5.50 23.02 -44.56
N GLN A 305 6.64 23.67 -44.85
CA GLN A 305 7.80 23.64 -43.93
C GLN A 305 7.52 24.34 -42.60
N MET A 306 6.77 25.46 -42.61
CA MET A 306 6.38 26.18 -41.40
C MET A 306 5.43 25.33 -40.53
N LEU A 307 4.47 24.63 -41.12
CA LEU A 307 3.58 23.71 -40.41
C LEU A 307 4.37 22.56 -39.80
N ALA A 308 5.26 21.92 -40.57
CA ALA A 308 6.12 20.86 -40.05
C ALA A 308 7.03 21.32 -38.91
N ARG A 309 7.51 22.58 -38.96
CA ARG A 309 8.30 23.19 -37.87
C ARG A 309 7.43 23.49 -36.65
N ALA A 310 6.21 23.96 -36.82
CA ALA A 310 5.27 24.17 -35.73
C ALA A 310 4.94 22.87 -35.02
N ASP A 311 4.67 21.81 -35.76
CA ASP A 311 4.35 20.49 -35.19
C ASP A 311 5.56 19.87 -34.47
N ARG A 312 6.79 20.06 -34.99
CA ARG A 312 8.03 19.65 -34.29
C ARG A 312 8.23 20.41 -32.97
N LEU A 313 7.96 21.74 -32.94
CA LEU A 313 8.08 22.56 -31.74
C LEU A 313 7.13 22.10 -30.63
N VAL A 314 5.90 21.75 -30.97
CA VAL A 314 4.92 21.22 -30.01
C VAL A 314 5.26 19.78 -29.63
N GLY A 315 5.69 18.97 -30.59
CA GLY A 315 6.06 17.56 -30.37
C GLY A 315 7.35 17.38 -29.56
N SER A 316 8.28 18.36 -29.62
CA SER A 316 9.51 18.35 -28.82
C SER A 316 9.33 18.96 -27.42
N ALA A 317 8.25 19.71 -27.19
CA ALA A 317 7.92 20.19 -25.86
C ALA A 317 7.40 19.03 -25.01
N ASP A 318 7.96 18.87 -23.81
CA ASP A 318 7.52 17.85 -22.85
C ASP A 318 6.00 17.84 -22.72
N LYS A 319 5.42 16.65 -22.71
CA LYS A 319 3.99 16.49 -22.44
C LYS A 319 3.70 17.06 -21.05
N VAL A 320 3.10 18.25 -21.01
CA VAL A 320 2.69 18.83 -19.73
C VAL A 320 1.57 17.98 -19.17
N ARG A 321 1.74 17.62 -17.92
CA ARG A 321 0.72 16.97 -17.12
C ARG A 321 -0.58 17.79 -17.21
N GLN A 322 -1.63 17.22 -17.79
CA GLN A 322 -2.98 17.78 -17.59
C GLN A 322 -3.21 17.82 -16.08
N LYS A 323 -3.85 18.88 -15.58
CA LYS A 323 -4.26 18.93 -14.16
C LYS A 323 -4.82 17.57 -13.79
N ASP A 324 -4.29 16.98 -12.73
CA ASP A 324 -4.80 15.70 -12.26
C ASP A 324 -6.33 15.78 -12.21
N ARG A 325 -6.98 14.84 -12.90
CA ARG A 325 -8.40 14.63 -12.63
C ARG A 325 -8.47 14.19 -11.19
N VAL A 326 -8.95 15.04 -10.35
CA VAL A 326 -9.16 14.77 -8.93
C VAL A 326 -10.54 14.13 -8.83
N ALA A 327 -10.65 13.01 -8.12
CA ALA A 327 -11.95 12.43 -7.83
C ALA A 327 -12.76 13.46 -7.01
N HIS A 328 -13.89 13.92 -7.53
CA HIS A 328 -14.80 14.77 -6.77
C HIS A 328 -15.71 13.90 -5.93
N ILE A 329 -15.28 13.56 -4.72
CA ILE A 329 -16.03 12.74 -3.78
C ILE A 329 -16.98 13.64 -3.00
N SER A 330 -18.28 13.38 -3.10
CA SER A 330 -19.31 13.99 -2.26
C SER A 330 -20.34 12.94 -1.87
N PHE A 331 -20.69 12.87 -0.59
CA PHE A 331 -21.78 12.02 -0.16
C PHE A 331 -23.14 12.68 -0.47
N PRO A 332 -24.09 11.93 -1.01
CA PRO A 332 -25.45 12.44 -1.24
C PRO A 332 -26.14 12.71 0.10
N THR A 333 -27.23 13.45 0.04
CA THR A 333 -28.11 13.63 1.20
C THR A 333 -28.54 12.27 1.73
N PRO A 334 -28.30 11.96 3.02
CA PRO A 334 -28.67 10.69 3.60
C PRO A 334 -30.18 10.47 3.59
N ALA A 335 -30.60 9.20 3.54
CA ALA A 335 -32.00 8.84 3.66
C ALA A 335 -32.56 9.33 5.01
N PRO A 336 -33.85 9.73 5.06
CA PRO A 336 -34.46 10.15 6.32
C PRO A 336 -34.49 9.01 7.34
N CYS A 337 -34.17 9.32 8.60
CA CYS A 337 -34.13 8.35 9.71
C CYS A 337 -34.64 8.99 11.00
N GLY A 338 -34.90 8.15 12.02
CA GLY A 338 -35.24 8.57 13.37
C GLY A 338 -34.10 9.36 14.05
N LYS A 339 -34.34 9.83 15.30
CA LYS A 339 -33.36 10.58 16.08
C LYS A 339 -32.11 9.74 16.40
N THR A 340 -32.33 8.50 16.84
CA THR A 340 -31.27 7.52 17.17
C THR A 340 -31.43 6.31 16.24
N PRO A 341 -30.84 6.36 15.03
CA PRO A 341 -30.98 5.29 14.05
C PRO A 341 -30.31 3.98 14.46
N LEU A 342 -29.27 4.02 15.30
CA LEU A 342 -28.53 2.83 15.71
C LEU A 342 -28.18 2.91 17.21
N GLN A 343 -28.54 1.89 17.96
CA GLN A 343 -28.19 1.76 19.38
C GLN A 343 -27.71 0.35 19.66
N ALA A 344 -26.66 0.24 20.44
CA ALA A 344 -26.11 -1.01 20.93
C ALA A 344 -26.13 -1.00 22.46
N THR A 345 -26.51 -2.11 23.07
CA THR A 345 -26.55 -2.27 24.53
C THR A 345 -25.91 -3.59 24.93
N GLY A 346 -24.98 -3.54 25.89
CA GLY A 346 -24.34 -4.71 26.47
C GLY A 346 -23.55 -5.55 25.47
N LEU A 347 -22.98 -4.95 24.41
CA LEU A 347 -22.24 -5.72 23.41
C LEU A 347 -21.05 -6.41 24.05
N THR A 348 -20.96 -7.73 23.86
CA THR A 348 -19.88 -8.57 24.34
C THR A 348 -19.39 -9.45 23.20
N LYS A 349 -18.08 -9.59 23.05
CA LYS A 349 -17.49 -10.46 22.04
C LYS A 349 -16.25 -11.17 22.55
N THR A 350 -16.24 -12.48 22.31
CA THR A 350 -15.13 -13.39 22.65
C THR A 350 -14.72 -14.22 21.43
N TYR A 351 -13.46 -14.53 21.27
CA TYR A 351 -12.94 -15.48 20.31
C TYR A 351 -12.16 -16.56 21.03
N GLY A 352 -12.78 -17.73 21.22
CA GLY A 352 -12.23 -18.78 22.05
C GLY A 352 -12.05 -18.32 23.50
N SER A 353 -10.84 -18.29 24.01
CA SER A 353 -10.53 -17.78 25.38
C SER A 353 -10.26 -16.28 25.44
N LEU A 354 -10.25 -15.58 24.31
CA LEU A 354 -9.95 -14.15 24.24
C LEU A 354 -11.24 -13.34 24.33
N GLU A 355 -11.46 -12.68 25.46
CA GLU A 355 -12.46 -11.63 25.56
C GLU A 355 -11.94 -10.36 24.88
N VAL A 356 -12.66 -9.90 23.84
CA VAL A 356 -12.29 -8.69 23.07
C VAL A 356 -12.82 -7.46 23.78
N PHE A 357 -14.09 -7.48 24.15
CA PHE A 357 -14.76 -6.48 25.00
C PHE A 357 -16.04 -7.07 25.60
N ALA A 358 -16.46 -6.49 26.71
CA ALA A 358 -17.66 -6.89 27.43
C ALA A 358 -18.50 -5.67 27.84
N GLY A 359 -19.84 -5.77 27.66
CA GLY A 359 -20.79 -4.80 28.16
C GLY A 359 -20.72 -3.41 27.52
N VAL A 360 -20.37 -3.30 26.23
CA VAL A 360 -20.26 -2.00 25.55
C VAL A 360 -21.64 -1.47 25.16
N ASP A 361 -21.94 -0.27 25.62
CA ASP A 361 -23.14 0.51 25.25
C ASP A 361 -22.74 1.66 24.31
N LEU A 362 -23.46 1.83 23.22
CA LEU A 362 -23.24 2.88 22.23
C LEU A 362 -24.57 3.34 21.62
N ALA A 363 -24.78 4.65 21.56
CA ALA A 363 -25.88 5.24 20.81
C ALA A 363 -25.32 6.14 19.71
N VAL A 364 -25.80 5.93 18.49
CA VAL A 364 -25.45 6.74 17.32
C VAL A 364 -26.67 7.54 16.93
N ASP A 365 -26.68 8.81 17.32
CA ASP A 365 -27.75 9.74 16.95
C ASP A 365 -27.56 10.27 15.52
N LYS A 366 -28.61 10.82 14.96
CA LYS A 366 -28.57 11.49 13.66
C LYS A 366 -27.50 12.58 13.69
N GLN A 367 -26.60 12.57 12.69
CA GLN A 367 -25.47 13.49 12.56
C GLN A 367 -24.33 13.29 13.60
N SER A 368 -24.37 12.26 14.43
CA SER A 368 -23.28 11.94 15.34
C SER A 368 -21.96 11.73 14.60
N ARG A 369 -20.87 12.20 15.21
CA ARG A 369 -19.50 12.01 14.77
C ARG A 369 -18.76 11.20 15.84
N VAL A 370 -18.60 9.91 15.64
CA VAL A 370 -17.95 9.01 16.59
C VAL A 370 -16.62 8.55 16.01
N VAL A 371 -15.56 8.70 16.76
CA VAL A 371 -14.23 8.16 16.42
C VAL A 371 -13.89 7.05 17.41
N VAL A 372 -13.59 5.87 16.91
CA VAL A 372 -13.16 4.70 17.69
C VAL A 372 -11.64 4.60 17.63
N LEU A 373 -10.99 4.82 18.74
CA LEU A 373 -9.53 4.78 18.89
C LEU A 373 -9.13 3.56 19.73
N GLY A 374 -7.94 3.03 19.49
CA GLY A 374 -7.38 1.90 20.23
C GLY A 374 -6.22 1.24 19.50
N PHE A 375 -5.46 0.41 20.21
CA PHE A 375 -4.36 -0.36 19.64
C PHE A 375 -4.85 -1.42 18.63
N ASN A 376 -3.93 -1.95 17.84
CA ASN A 376 -4.23 -3.07 16.98
C ASN A 376 -4.65 -4.30 17.80
N GLY A 377 -5.73 -4.96 17.40
CA GLY A 377 -6.31 -6.09 18.14
C GLY A 377 -7.26 -5.71 19.28
N ALA A 378 -7.52 -4.41 19.55
CA ALA A 378 -8.47 -3.95 20.57
C ALA A 378 -9.95 -4.16 20.20
N GLY A 379 -10.25 -4.81 19.08
CA GLY A 379 -11.62 -5.12 18.68
C GLY A 379 -12.35 -4.04 17.88
N LYS A 380 -11.66 -3.02 17.37
CA LYS A 380 -12.28 -1.91 16.61
C LYS A 380 -13.08 -2.41 15.39
N THR A 381 -12.48 -3.22 14.54
CA THR A 381 -13.15 -3.85 13.39
C THR A 381 -14.28 -4.77 13.81
N THR A 382 -14.10 -5.53 14.90
CA THR A 382 -15.15 -6.39 15.48
C THR A 382 -16.36 -5.58 15.92
N LEU A 383 -16.14 -4.43 16.57
CA LEU A 383 -17.22 -3.51 16.93
C LEU A 383 -17.98 -3.01 15.69
N LEU A 384 -17.28 -2.59 14.62
CA LEU A 384 -17.93 -2.15 13.39
C LEU A 384 -18.72 -3.27 12.72
N ARG A 385 -18.21 -4.52 12.69
CA ARG A 385 -18.91 -5.69 12.13
C ARG A 385 -20.18 -6.03 12.92
N LEU A 386 -20.12 -5.95 14.24
CA LEU A 386 -21.31 -6.10 15.07
C LEU A 386 -22.35 -5.03 14.73
N LEU A 387 -21.94 -3.76 14.69
CA LEU A 387 -22.83 -2.63 14.34
C LEU A 387 -23.40 -2.74 12.91
N ALA A 388 -22.64 -3.31 11.98
CA ALA A 388 -23.06 -3.58 10.60
C ALA A 388 -24.00 -4.79 10.49
N GLY A 389 -24.11 -5.63 11.54
CA GLY A 389 -24.88 -6.85 11.52
C GLY A 389 -24.20 -8.03 10.80
N GLU A 390 -22.88 -7.92 10.53
CA GLU A 390 -22.09 -9.01 9.92
C GLU A 390 -21.67 -10.07 10.96
N GLU A 391 -21.65 -9.69 12.24
CA GLU A 391 -21.37 -10.57 13.37
C GLU A 391 -22.47 -10.42 14.44
N HIS A 392 -22.54 -11.40 15.35
CA HIS A 392 -23.47 -11.40 16.48
C HIS A 392 -22.72 -11.20 17.80
N THR A 393 -23.36 -10.51 18.74
CA THR A 393 -22.86 -10.38 20.10
C THR A 393 -22.97 -11.71 20.85
N ASP A 394 -22.03 -11.95 21.74
CA ASP A 394 -22.08 -13.09 22.65
C ASP A 394 -22.81 -12.64 23.93
N GLY A 395 -23.83 -13.36 24.37
CA GLY A 395 -24.60 -13.04 25.57
C GLY A 395 -25.90 -12.27 25.34
N ALA A 396 -26.41 -11.55 26.36
CA ALA A 396 -27.72 -10.92 26.35
C ALA A 396 -27.77 -9.53 25.68
N GLY A 397 -26.62 -8.98 25.29
CA GLY A 397 -26.54 -7.69 24.60
C GLY A 397 -27.11 -7.74 23.17
N GLY A 398 -27.41 -6.58 22.61
CA GLY A 398 -27.99 -6.53 21.26
C GLY A 398 -27.89 -5.16 20.60
N ILE A 399 -28.27 -5.16 19.31
CA ILE A 399 -28.34 -3.96 18.50
C ILE A 399 -29.80 -3.65 18.23
N VAL A 400 -30.20 -2.44 18.54
CA VAL A 400 -31.53 -1.92 18.28
C VAL A 400 -31.45 -0.97 17.08
N THR A 401 -32.18 -1.31 16.04
CA THR A 401 -32.27 -0.51 14.82
C THR A 401 -33.44 0.44 14.89
N GLY A 402 -33.19 1.74 14.73
CA GLY A 402 -34.24 2.77 14.69
C GLY A 402 -34.92 2.83 13.33
N HIS A 403 -35.99 3.62 13.26
CA HIS A 403 -36.79 3.76 12.03
C HIS A 403 -35.95 4.35 10.89
N GLY A 404 -36.03 3.72 9.71
CA GLY A 404 -35.37 4.19 8.48
C GLY A 404 -33.86 4.01 8.46
N LEU A 405 -33.27 3.20 9.34
CA LEU A 405 -31.82 2.92 9.35
C LEU A 405 -31.38 2.37 7.99
N LYS A 406 -30.37 3.02 7.42
CA LYS A 406 -29.59 2.55 6.28
C LYS A 406 -28.11 2.63 6.63
N ILE A 407 -27.50 1.48 6.84
CA ILE A 407 -26.06 1.39 7.14
C ILE A 407 -25.26 1.33 5.85
N GLY A 408 -24.22 2.14 5.77
CA GLY A 408 -23.15 1.98 4.79
C GLY A 408 -21.89 1.53 5.51
N TYR A 409 -21.42 0.32 5.24
CA TYR A 409 -20.22 -0.23 5.86
C TYR A 409 -19.05 -0.27 4.88
N PHE A 410 -17.94 0.28 5.29
CA PHE A 410 -16.66 0.25 4.57
C PHE A 410 -15.67 -0.60 5.36
N ALA A 411 -15.40 -1.82 4.87
CA ALA A 411 -14.49 -2.77 5.51
C ALA A 411 -13.03 -2.53 5.10
N GLN A 412 -12.11 -2.75 6.01
CA GLN A 412 -10.67 -2.56 5.81
C GLN A 412 -10.09 -3.40 4.66
N GLU A 413 -10.55 -4.65 4.47
CA GLU A 413 -10.03 -5.59 3.47
C GLU A 413 -10.82 -5.59 2.15
N HIS A 414 -11.69 -4.60 1.91
CA HIS A 414 -12.55 -4.51 0.71
C HIS A 414 -13.44 -5.75 0.48
N ASN A 415 -13.77 -6.51 1.53
CA ASN A 415 -14.59 -7.72 1.45
C ASN A 415 -16.01 -7.47 0.90
N THR A 416 -16.42 -6.21 0.82
CA THR A 416 -17.69 -5.79 0.20
C THR A 416 -17.64 -5.78 -1.33
N ILE A 417 -16.45 -5.95 -1.94
CA ILE A 417 -16.27 -6.01 -3.39
C ILE A 417 -16.10 -7.46 -3.82
N ASP A 418 -16.95 -7.92 -4.74
CA ASP A 418 -16.77 -9.22 -5.39
C ASP A 418 -15.67 -9.13 -6.46
N PRO A 419 -14.52 -9.81 -6.30
CA PRO A 419 -13.41 -9.73 -7.23
C PRO A 419 -13.72 -10.30 -8.63
N ASN A 420 -14.73 -11.18 -8.74
CA ASN A 420 -15.12 -11.80 -9.99
C ASN A 420 -16.08 -10.94 -10.82
N LYS A 421 -16.74 -9.97 -10.18
CA LYS A 421 -17.62 -9.02 -10.83
C LYS A 421 -16.85 -7.82 -11.37
N THR A 422 -17.40 -7.20 -12.39
CA THR A 422 -16.86 -5.96 -12.95
C THR A 422 -17.05 -4.77 -11.99
N VAL A 423 -16.34 -3.67 -12.24
CA VAL A 423 -16.55 -2.39 -11.53
C VAL A 423 -18.02 -1.98 -11.59
N TRP A 424 -18.63 -2.11 -12.77
CA TRP A 424 -20.03 -1.78 -13.01
C TRP A 424 -20.99 -2.65 -12.20
N GLU A 425 -20.83 -3.97 -12.26
CA GLU A 425 -21.68 -4.93 -11.54
C GLU A 425 -21.60 -4.76 -10.01
N ASN A 426 -20.42 -4.50 -9.47
CA ASN A 426 -20.24 -4.21 -8.04
C ASN A 426 -21.01 -2.94 -7.63
N THR A 427 -21.00 -1.90 -8.49
CA THR A 427 -21.69 -0.64 -8.18
C THR A 427 -23.21 -0.78 -8.25
N ILE A 428 -23.75 -1.51 -9.24
CA ILE A 428 -25.19 -1.80 -9.34
C ILE A 428 -25.64 -2.65 -8.15
N ALA A 429 -24.86 -3.63 -7.74
CA ALA A 429 -25.20 -4.48 -6.59
C ALA A 429 -25.37 -3.67 -5.29
N ALA A 430 -24.64 -2.58 -5.13
CA ALA A 430 -24.74 -1.67 -3.98
C ALA A 430 -25.99 -0.77 -4.02
N CYS A 431 -26.54 -0.50 -5.22
CA CYS A 431 -27.71 0.35 -5.39
C CYS A 431 -28.55 -0.10 -6.60
N PRO A 432 -29.35 -1.16 -6.47
CA PRO A 432 -30.14 -1.72 -7.59
C PRO A 432 -31.18 -0.75 -8.17
N ASP A 433 -31.67 0.18 -7.37
CA ASP A 433 -32.72 1.13 -7.76
C ASP A 433 -32.18 2.44 -8.38
N ALA A 434 -30.85 2.58 -8.52
CA ALA A 434 -30.27 3.80 -9.05
C ALA A 434 -30.38 3.87 -10.57
N VAL A 435 -30.55 5.09 -11.09
CA VAL A 435 -30.55 5.34 -12.53
C VAL A 435 -29.15 5.14 -13.08
N GLU A 436 -29.02 4.41 -14.20
CA GLU A 436 -27.74 4.09 -14.83
C GLU A 436 -26.87 5.33 -15.09
N GLN A 437 -27.48 6.43 -15.54
CA GLN A 437 -26.78 7.67 -15.83
C GLN A 437 -26.14 8.26 -14.56
N ASP A 438 -26.82 8.19 -13.41
CA ASP A 438 -26.30 8.69 -12.13
C ASP A 438 -25.11 7.84 -11.65
N LEU A 439 -25.21 6.50 -11.78
CA LEU A 439 -24.12 5.59 -11.44
C LEU A 439 -22.90 5.78 -12.34
N ARG A 440 -23.10 6.01 -13.65
CA ARG A 440 -21.99 6.34 -14.57
C ARG A 440 -21.33 7.67 -14.21
N GLY A 441 -22.13 8.68 -13.86
CA GLY A 441 -21.66 9.96 -13.38
C GLY A 441 -20.84 9.84 -12.08
N LEU A 442 -21.36 9.05 -11.14
CA LEU A 442 -20.67 8.75 -9.88
C LEU A 442 -19.33 8.05 -10.13
N LEU A 443 -19.32 6.95 -10.90
CA LEU A 443 -18.08 6.23 -11.23
C LEU A 443 -17.07 7.14 -11.95
N GLY A 444 -17.54 8.03 -12.84
CA GLY A 444 -16.72 9.06 -13.46
C GLY A 444 -16.09 10.02 -12.44
N ALA A 445 -16.83 10.42 -11.40
CA ALA A 445 -16.33 11.25 -10.30
C ALA A 445 -15.24 10.52 -9.50
N PHE A 446 -15.33 9.18 -9.37
CA PHE A 446 -14.32 8.31 -8.76
C PHE A 446 -13.22 7.86 -9.75
N LEU A 447 -13.15 8.49 -10.92
CA LEU A 447 -12.14 8.27 -11.97
C LEU A 447 -12.24 6.89 -12.67
N PHE A 448 -13.39 6.24 -12.64
CA PHE A 448 -13.67 5.07 -13.45
C PHE A 448 -14.41 5.49 -14.72
N SER A 449 -13.91 5.14 -15.90
CA SER A 449 -14.54 5.51 -17.16
C SER A 449 -14.20 4.55 -18.30
N GLY A 450 -15.07 4.49 -19.32
CA GLY A 450 -14.83 3.69 -20.52
C GLY A 450 -14.69 2.20 -20.24
N GLU A 451 -13.63 1.59 -20.75
CA GLU A 451 -13.36 0.14 -20.61
C GLU A 451 -13.12 -0.31 -19.17
N GLN A 452 -12.69 0.60 -18.27
CA GLN A 452 -12.48 0.28 -16.85
C GLN A 452 -13.76 -0.17 -16.14
N LEU A 453 -14.93 0.26 -16.61
CA LEU A 453 -16.22 -0.14 -16.01
C LEU A 453 -16.48 -1.64 -16.19
N GLN A 454 -15.95 -2.23 -17.25
CA GLN A 454 -16.09 -3.66 -17.56
C GLN A 454 -14.91 -4.51 -17.03
N GLN A 455 -13.94 -3.87 -16.39
CA GLN A 455 -12.79 -4.55 -15.81
C GLN A 455 -13.21 -5.32 -14.55
N PRO A 456 -12.77 -6.60 -14.38
CA PRO A 456 -13.00 -7.35 -13.16
C PRO A 456 -12.36 -6.66 -11.95
N ALA A 457 -13.10 -6.51 -10.86
CA ALA A 457 -12.63 -5.81 -9.66
C ALA A 457 -11.40 -6.47 -9.02
N GLY A 458 -11.22 -7.77 -9.21
CA GLY A 458 -10.02 -8.49 -8.75
C GLY A 458 -8.71 -7.97 -9.34
N THR A 459 -8.75 -7.39 -10.56
CA THR A 459 -7.57 -6.87 -11.29
C THR A 459 -7.20 -5.43 -10.92
N LEU A 460 -8.03 -4.77 -10.11
CA LEU A 460 -7.80 -3.40 -9.65
C LEU A 460 -6.66 -3.34 -8.62
N SER A 461 -5.91 -2.25 -8.66
CA SER A 461 -4.95 -1.93 -7.60
C SER A 461 -5.67 -1.63 -6.27
N GLY A 462 -4.97 -1.73 -5.13
CA GLY A 462 -5.54 -1.46 -3.81
C GLY A 462 -6.23 -0.10 -3.72
N GLY A 463 -5.63 0.96 -4.26
CA GLY A 463 -6.25 2.29 -4.30
C GLY A 463 -7.48 2.39 -5.22
N GLU A 464 -7.53 1.61 -6.30
CA GLU A 464 -8.71 1.53 -7.17
C GLU A 464 -9.83 0.75 -6.48
N LYS A 465 -9.52 -0.34 -5.78
CA LYS A 465 -10.48 -1.07 -4.94
C LYS A 465 -11.08 -0.17 -3.87
N THR A 466 -10.24 0.62 -3.17
CA THR A 466 -10.70 1.62 -2.19
C THR A 466 -11.68 2.62 -2.82
N ARG A 467 -11.34 3.17 -4.01
CA ARG A 467 -12.24 4.10 -4.72
C ARG A 467 -13.56 3.44 -5.14
N LEU A 468 -13.52 2.18 -5.60
CA LEU A 468 -14.73 1.43 -5.96
C LEU A 468 -15.62 1.18 -4.73
N ALA A 469 -15.05 0.75 -3.61
CA ALA A 469 -15.79 0.56 -2.37
C ALA A 469 -16.43 1.86 -1.87
N LEU A 470 -15.71 2.98 -1.96
CA LEU A 470 -16.25 4.31 -1.64
C LEU A 470 -17.35 4.73 -2.61
N ALA A 471 -17.23 4.45 -3.90
CA ALA A 471 -18.29 4.73 -4.88
C ALA A 471 -19.56 3.92 -4.57
N ALA A 472 -19.42 2.64 -4.27
CA ALA A 472 -20.52 1.78 -3.83
C ALA A 472 -21.19 2.31 -2.53
N LEU A 473 -20.36 2.72 -1.55
CA LEU A 473 -20.84 3.31 -0.31
C LEU A 473 -21.63 4.62 -0.55
N VAL A 474 -21.11 5.50 -1.41
CA VAL A 474 -21.79 6.77 -1.77
C VAL A 474 -23.12 6.50 -2.46
N SER A 475 -23.21 5.49 -3.34
CA SER A 475 -24.44 5.16 -4.05
C SER A 475 -25.57 4.69 -3.13
N SER A 476 -25.23 4.10 -1.98
CA SER A 476 -26.21 3.51 -1.04
C SER A 476 -27.12 4.52 -0.34
N ARG A 477 -26.79 5.82 -0.35
CA ARG A 477 -27.48 6.88 0.40
C ARG A 477 -27.69 6.53 1.89
N ALA A 478 -26.72 5.85 2.47
CA ALA A 478 -26.73 5.47 3.87
C ALA A 478 -26.94 6.69 4.78
N ASN A 479 -27.56 6.51 5.94
CA ASN A 479 -27.71 7.56 6.97
C ASN A 479 -26.79 7.35 8.18
N VAL A 480 -26.22 6.14 8.30
CA VAL A 480 -25.12 5.81 9.22
C VAL A 480 -23.99 5.20 8.43
N LEU A 481 -22.82 5.84 8.45
CA LEU A 481 -21.59 5.34 7.86
C LEU A 481 -20.72 4.69 8.94
N LEU A 482 -20.38 3.43 8.74
CA LEU A 482 -19.42 2.68 9.55
C LEU A 482 -18.16 2.51 8.70
N LEU A 483 -17.06 3.18 9.08
CA LEU A 483 -15.86 3.29 8.25
C LEU A 483 -14.65 2.71 8.99
N ASP A 484 -14.05 1.66 8.42
CA ASP A 484 -12.82 1.05 8.94
C ASP A 484 -11.63 1.44 8.07
N GLU A 485 -10.80 2.37 8.56
CA GLU A 485 -9.60 2.89 7.90
C GLU A 485 -9.83 3.35 6.44
N PRO A 486 -10.81 4.23 6.15
CA PRO A 486 -11.23 4.57 4.78
C PRO A 486 -10.18 5.37 3.98
N THR A 487 -9.14 5.87 4.64
CA THR A 487 -8.05 6.64 4.02
C THR A 487 -6.83 5.79 3.67
N ASN A 488 -6.81 4.51 4.08
CA ASN A 488 -5.71 3.61 3.76
C ASN A 488 -5.65 3.33 2.25
N ASN A 489 -4.46 3.12 1.74
CA ASN A 489 -4.17 2.85 0.32
C ASN A 489 -4.58 3.97 -0.66
N LEU A 490 -4.97 5.15 -0.16
CA LEU A 490 -5.27 6.31 -0.99
C LEU A 490 -4.04 7.20 -1.18
N ASP A 491 -3.87 7.71 -2.39
CA ASP A 491 -2.90 8.78 -2.63
C ASP A 491 -3.32 10.07 -1.90
N PRO A 492 -2.38 11.00 -1.62
CA PRO A 492 -2.67 12.20 -0.82
C PRO A 492 -3.83 13.05 -1.33
N ILE A 493 -4.05 13.06 -2.66
CA ILE A 493 -5.12 13.85 -3.28
C ILE A 493 -6.47 13.17 -3.05
N SER A 494 -6.57 11.88 -3.33
CA SER A 494 -7.78 11.09 -3.08
C SER A 494 -8.14 11.07 -1.59
N ARG A 495 -7.15 10.97 -0.70
CA ARG A 495 -7.34 11.06 0.75
C ARG A 495 -7.98 12.40 1.15
N GLU A 496 -7.48 13.54 0.67
CA GLU A 496 -8.04 14.85 0.98
C GLU A 496 -9.49 14.98 0.49
N GLN A 497 -9.83 14.40 -0.67
CA GLN A 497 -11.21 14.38 -1.17
C GLN A 497 -12.16 13.57 -0.28
N VAL A 498 -11.72 12.42 0.23
CA VAL A 498 -12.49 11.62 1.20
C VAL A 498 -12.71 12.41 2.49
N LEU A 499 -11.66 13.04 3.02
CA LEU A 499 -11.76 13.86 4.22
C LEU A 499 -12.72 15.04 4.05
N GLN A 500 -12.66 15.71 2.89
CA GLN A 500 -13.58 16.78 2.56
C GLN A 500 -15.02 16.30 2.44
N ALA A 501 -15.25 15.15 1.81
CA ALA A 501 -16.57 14.55 1.71
C ALA A 501 -17.14 14.18 3.10
N LEU A 502 -16.32 13.63 3.99
CA LEU A 502 -16.73 13.32 5.37
C LEU A 502 -17.09 14.58 6.18
N ARG A 503 -16.36 15.69 6.00
CA ARG A 503 -16.70 16.97 6.63
C ARG A 503 -18.08 17.48 6.25
N THR A 504 -18.46 17.34 4.99
CA THR A 504 -19.72 17.87 4.44
C THR A 504 -20.89 16.90 4.56
N TYR A 505 -20.64 15.66 4.93
CA TYR A 505 -21.69 14.64 5.08
C TYR A 505 -22.60 14.97 6.25
N THR A 506 -23.93 14.89 6.05
CA THR A 506 -24.94 15.28 7.03
C THR A 506 -25.59 14.11 7.78
N GLY A 507 -25.19 12.86 7.51
CA GLY A 507 -25.58 11.68 8.27
C GLY A 507 -24.66 11.41 9.46
N ALA A 508 -24.88 10.33 10.19
CA ALA A 508 -24.03 9.88 11.26
C ALA A 508 -22.78 9.13 10.73
N VAL A 509 -21.65 9.27 11.41
CA VAL A 509 -20.41 8.60 11.07
C VAL A 509 -19.79 7.95 12.29
N VAL A 510 -19.45 6.67 12.19
CA VAL A 510 -18.58 5.95 13.13
C VAL A 510 -17.31 5.59 12.37
N LEU A 511 -16.19 6.18 12.78
CA LEU A 511 -14.91 6.07 12.10
C LEU A 511 -13.88 5.37 12.98
N VAL A 512 -13.32 4.30 12.49
CA VAL A 512 -12.06 3.72 12.99
C VAL A 512 -10.92 4.26 12.14
N THR A 513 -9.93 4.90 12.73
CA THR A 513 -8.78 5.39 11.99
C THR A 513 -7.56 5.64 12.89
N HIS A 514 -6.38 5.47 12.31
CA HIS A 514 -5.10 5.93 12.86
C HIS A 514 -4.63 7.26 12.22
N ASP A 515 -5.42 7.83 11.30
CA ASP A 515 -5.10 9.07 10.61
C ASP A 515 -5.54 10.31 11.42
N PRO A 516 -4.60 11.11 11.96
CA PRO A 516 -4.96 12.34 12.69
C PRO A 516 -5.68 13.38 11.81
N GLY A 517 -5.49 13.31 10.48
CA GLY A 517 -6.22 14.15 9.53
C GLY A 517 -7.69 13.78 9.46
N ALA A 518 -8.00 12.49 9.48
CA ALA A 518 -9.37 11.99 9.48
C ALA A 518 -10.10 12.33 10.79
N VAL A 519 -9.43 12.20 11.93
CA VAL A 519 -9.98 12.61 13.24
C VAL A 519 -10.33 14.10 13.22
N ARG A 520 -9.42 14.97 12.78
CA ARG A 520 -9.66 16.41 12.68
C ARG A 520 -10.74 16.78 11.65
N ALA A 521 -10.90 15.97 10.61
CA ALA A 521 -11.93 16.21 9.60
C ALA A 521 -13.35 16.02 10.14
N LEU A 522 -13.52 15.14 11.12
CA LEU A 522 -14.83 14.89 11.71
C LEU A 522 -15.21 15.89 12.81
N GLU A 523 -14.24 16.57 13.42
CA GLU A 523 -14.47 17.46 14.58
C GLU A 523 -15.43 16.81 15.60
N PRO A 524 -15.08 15.62 16.13
CA PRO A 524 -15.97 14.79 16.95
C PRO A 524 -16.27 15.44 18.29
#